data_8157889e45d1a1268e40546fa26f8882
#
_entry.id   8157889e45d1a1268e40546fa26f8882
#
_cell.length_a   1.000
_cell.length_b   1.000
_cell.length_c   1.000
_cell.angle_alpha   90.00
_cell.angle_beta   90.00
_cell.angle_gamma   90.00
#
_symmetry.space_group_name_H-M   'P 1'
#
loop_
_entity.id
_entity.type
_entity.pdbx_description
1 polymer ?
#
loop_
_entity_poly.entity_id
_entity_poly.type
_entity_poly.pdbx_seq_one_letter_code
_entity_poly.pdbx_strand_id
1 'polypeptide(L)'
;PAISKTIIVTVGTFMGSIFAYILQVFLGRWLSVSDFGTFTALLSLYLIFGVITSAALTSLVKLVAQLSSENKFDTLTQMFINLSTVVLSFGGFLFAIVVIAKGLLAKFLGIDDVTLFYFFGFFVGVSFLTMLPNAYLQGMLRFRSYAFFAAFTQFMRLGLAAGAVMLGFGLYGVFGGMAASVLVVYLVGVLLLKRNFSKFEKTDLGSYYKGMMVFARAVLFTQVGMTLLNNVDVILVKHFFDSNSAGIYAGMVTIGKVLLFGASTVGVVMFP
;
A
#
# COMPACT_ATOMS: atom_id res chain seq x y z
N PRO A 1 -10.92 -4.60 -28.32
CA PRO A 1 -10.70 -5.49 -27.17
C PRO A 1 -9.63 -4.98 -26.19
N ALA A 2 -8.46 -4.50 -26.64
CA ALA A 2 -7.42 -3.98 -25.75
C ALA A 2 -7.85 -2.63 -25.10
N ILE A 3 -8.36 -1.70 -25.88
CA ILE A 3 -8.83 -0.37 -25.43
C ILE A 3 -9.89 -0.49 -24.31
N SER A 4 -10.87 -1.38 -24.46
CA SER A 4 -11.90 -1.60 -23.44
C SER A 4 -11.31 -2.10 -22.10
N LYS A 5 -10.28 -2.94 -22.13
CA LYS A 5 -9.60 -3.45 -20.94
C LYS A 5 -8.82 -2.33 -20.24
N THR A 6 -8.13 -1.49 -21.01
CA THR A 6 -7.39 -0.34 -20.48
C THR A 6 -8.35 0.66 -19.82
N ILE A 7 -9.47 0.99 -20.47
CA ILE A 7 -10.50 1.88 -19.89
C ILE A 7 -11.01 1.35 -18.54
N ILE A 8 -11.30 0.05 -18.44
CA ILE A 8 -11.79 -0.56 -17.18
C ILE A 8 -10.77 -0.40 -16.05
N VAL A 9 -9.49 -0.66 -16.34
CA VAL A 9 -8.42 -0.50 -15.35
C VAL A 9 -8.26 0.96 -14.96
N THR A 10 -8.23 1.87 -15.93
CA THR A 10 -8.10 3.31 -15.66
C THR A 10 -9.25 3.84 -14.81
N VAL A 11 -10.50 3.46 -15.13
CA VAL A 11 -11.67 3.87 -14.32
C VAL A 11 -11.57 3.30 -12.90
N GLY A 12 -11.22 2.03 -12.73
CA GLY A 12 -11.12 1.42 -11.41
C GLY A 12 -10.02 2.05 -10.55
N THR A 13 -8.83 2.30 -11.11
CA THR A 13 -7.73 2.97 -10.41
C THR A 13 -8.04 4.43 -10.11
N PHE A 14 -8.69 5.14 -11.03
CA PHE A 14 -9.13 6.52 -10.82
C PHE A 14 -10.16 6.63 -9.70
N MET A 15 -11.16 5.75 -9.67
CA MET A 15 -12.11 5.68 -8.54
C MET A 15 -11.39 5.40 -7.21
N GLY A 16 -10.40 4.52 -7.21
CA GLY A 16 -9.56 4.29 -6.04
C GLY A 16 -8.85 5.57 -5.59
N SER A 17 -8.27 6.34 -6.51
CA SER A 17 -7.62 7.62 -6.20
C SER A 17 -8.60 8.64 -5.62
N ILE A 18 -9.84 8.69 -6.10
CA ILE A 18 -10.90 9.54 -5.53
C ILE A 18 -11.18 9.15 -4.07
N PHE A 19 -11.36 7.87 -3.76
CA PHE A 19 -11.59 7.42 -2.38
C PHE A 19 -10.41 7.74 -1.47
N ALA A 20 -9.18 7.55 -1.95
CA ALA A 20 -7.97 7.91 -1.21
C ALA A 20 -7.91 9.41 -0.91
N TYR A 21 -8.26 10.25 -1.87
CA TYR A 21 -8.33 11.69 -1.69
C TYR A 21 -9.44 12.11 -0.71
N ILE A 22 -10.63 11.52 -0.85
CA ILE A 22 -11.74 11.76 0.10
C ILE A 22 -11.31 11.43 1.53
N LEU A 23 -10.57 10.32 1.74
CA LEU A 23 -10.03 10.00 3.07
C LEU A 23 -9.10 11.10 3.60
N GLN A 24 -8.20 11.62 2.78
CA GLN A 24 -7.28 12.70 3.18
C GLN A 24 -8.06 13.97 3.58
N VAL A 25 -9.03 14.37 2.76
CA VAL A 25 -9.87 15.55 3.05
C VAL A 25 -10.72 15.34 4.31
N PHE A 26 -11.28 14.13 4.48
CA PHE A 26 -12.05 13.77 5.66
C PHE A 26 -11.17 13.87 6.92
N LEU A 27 -10.01 13.23 6.93
CA LEU A 27 -9.10 13.26 8.07
C LEU A 27 -8.60 14.68 8.39
N GLY A 28 -8.32 15.49 7.36
CA GLY A 28 -7.93 16.89 7.54
C GLY A 28 -9.03 17.80 8.16
N ARG A 29 -10.30 17.37 8.09
CA ARG A 29 -11.43 18.09 8.69
C ARG A 29 -11.84 17.56 10.08
N TRP A 30 -11.63 16.28 10.33
CA TRP A 30 -12.10 15.62 11.55
C TRP A 30 -11.02 15.45 12.62
N LEU A 31 -9.75 15.41 12.23
CA LEU A 31 -8.65 15.40 13.17
C LEU A 31 -8.23 16.81 13.55
N SER A 32 -7.60 16.95 14.72
CA SER A 32 -6.89 18.20 15.04
C SER A 32 -5.76 18.47 14.03
N VAL A 33 -5.34 19.71 13.89
CA VAL A 33 -4.22 20.07 13.00
C VAL A 33 -2.96 19.29 13.38
N SER A 34 -2.69 19.15 14.68
CA SER A 34 -1.56 18.38 15.21
C SER A 34 -1.66 16.89 14.86
N ASP A 35 -2.85 16.28 15.02
CA ASP A 35 -3.06 14.85 14.70
C ASP A 35 -2.95 14.60 13.20
N PHE A 36 -3.47 15.52 12.36
CA PHE A 36 -3.32 15.40 10.91
C PHE A 36 -1.86 15.47 10.48
N GLY A 37 -1.05 16.34 11.10
CA GLY A 37 0.39 16.39 10.89
C GLY A 37 1.08 15.06 11.29
N THR A 38 0.71 14.51 12.45
CA THR A 38 1.21 13.21 12.93
C THR A 38 0.82 12.06 11.99
N PHE A 39 -0.44 12.01 11.58
CA PHE A 39 -0.92 11.04 10.59
C PHE A 39 -0.12 11.10 9.29
N THR A 40 0.07 12.31 8.74
CA THR A 40 0.74 12.49 7.45
C THR A 40 2.23 12.15 7.53
N ALA A 41 2.90 12.46 8.64
CA ALA A 41 4.29 12.06 8.87
C ALA A 41 4.45 10.52 8.97
N LEU A 42 3.58 9.85 9.74
CA LEU A 42 3.58 8.39 9.83
C LEU A 42 3.21 7.74 8.49
N LEU A 43 2.27 8.32 7.74
CA LEU A 43 1.94 7.85 6.39
C LEU A 43 3.12 8.00 5.43
N SER A 44 3.89 9.10 5.51
CA SER A 44 5.10 9.30 4.72
C SER A 44 6.18 8.27 5.06
N LEU A 45 6.34 7.95 6.34
CA LEU A 45 7.23 6.87 6.77
C LEU A 45 6.78 5.50 6.22
N TYR A 46 5.48 5.21 6.26
CA TYR A 46 4.91 4.01 5.64
C TYR A 46 5.18 3.94 4.14
N LEU A 47 5.05 5.05 3.40
CA LEU A 47 5.31 5.10 1.96
C LEU A 47 6.78 4.82 1.62
N ILE A 48 7.72 5.22 2.48
CA ILE A 48 9.14 4.88 2.32
C ILE A 48 9.33 3.35 2.47
N PHE A 49 8.71 2.72 3.45
CA PHE A 49 8.72 1.24 3.54
C PHE A 49 8.03 0.58 2.34
N GLY A 50 7.00 1.23 1.79
CA GLY A 50 6.25 0.78 0.63
C GLY A 50 7.05 0.63 -0.67
N VAL A 51 8.26 1.22 -0.75
CA VAL A 51 9.16 1.06 -1.90
C VAL A 51 9.52 -0.41 -2.13
N ILE A 52 9.77 -1.14 -1.04
CA ILE A 52 10.08 -2.58 -1.11
C ILE A 52 8.90 -3.34 -1.74
N THR A 53 7.67 -2.96 -1.35
CA THR A 53 6.44 -3.55 -1.89
C THR A 53 6.28 -3.28 -3.39
N SER A 54 6.56 -2.07 -3.84
CA SER A 54 6.39 -1.70 -5.25
C SER A 54 7.35 -2.45 -6.17
N ALA A 55 8.61 -2.62 -5.75
CA ALA A 55 9.60 -3.39 -6.47
C ALA A 55 9.25 -4.89 -6.52
N ALA A 56 8.80 -5.44 -5.39
CA ALA A 56 8.34 -6.82 -5.30
C ALA A 56 7.07 -7.06 -6.14
N LEU A 57 6.10 -6.13 -6.10
CA LEU A 57 4.86 -6.18 -6.88
C LEU A 57 5.16 -6.28 -8.38
N THR A 58 5.98 -5.36 -8.91
CA THR A 58 6.30 -5.33 -10.34
C THR A 58 6.97 -6.63 -10.80
N SER A 59 7.88 -7.16 -9.97
CA SER A 59 8.58 -8.42 -10.25
C SER A 59 7.62 -9.61 -10.20
N LEU A 60 6.72 -9.63 -9.23
CA LEU A 60 5.72 -10.69 -9.06
C LEU A 60 4.69 -10.68 -10.19
N VAL A 61 4.23 -9.51 -10.63
CA VAL A 61 3.33 -9.38 -11.78
C VAL A 61 3.93 -10.04 -13.02
N LYS A 62 5.21 -9.75 -13.31
CA LYS A 62 5.91 -10.35 -14.46
C LYS A 62 5.98 -11.88 -14.35
N LEU A 63 6.33 -12.40 -13.18
CA LEU A 63 6.44 -13.84 -12.95
C LEU A 63 5.08 -14.54 -13.04
N VAL A 64 4.04 -13.95 -12.45
CA VAL A 64 2.66 -14.47 -12.53
C VAL A 64 2.17 -14.47 -13.97
N ALA A 65 2.46 -13.42 -14.75
CA ALA A 65 2.08 -13.35 -16.16
C ALA A 65 2.75 -14.47 -16.99
N GLN A 66 4.04 -14.71 -16.74
CA GLN A 66 4.77 -15.80 -17.39
C GLN A 66 4.17 -17.17 -17.05
N LEU A 67 4.04 -17.50 -15.76
CA LEU A 67 3.49 -18.80 -15.33
C LEU A 67 2.04 -19.01 -15.77
N SER A 68 1.25 -17.93 -15.79
CA SER A 68 -0.13 -17.99 -16.30
C SER A 68 -0.18 -18.28 -17.80
N SER A 69 0.74 -17.70 -18.59
CA SER A 69 0.83 -17.99 -20.02
C SER A 69 1.30 -19.44 -20.33
N GLU A 70 2.07 -20.01 -19.42
CA GLU A 70 2.51 -21.41 -19.47
C GLU A 70 1.48 -22.40 -18.88
N ASN A 71 0.29 -21.93 -18.43
CA ASN A 71 -0.77 -22.70 -17.77
C ASN A 71 -0.30 -23.44 -16.49
N LYS A 72 0.73 -22.94 -15.80
CA LYS A 72 1.30 -23.54 -14.56
C LYS A 72 0.53 -23.07 -13.32
N PHE A 73 -0.76 -23.38 -13.23
CA PHE A 73 -1.63 -22.91 -12.13
C PHE A 73 -1.30 -23.59 -10.79
N ASP A 74 -0.78 -24.81 -10.78
CA ASP A 74 -0.32 -25.51 -9.58
C ASP A 74 0.86 -24.78 -8.95
N THR A 75 1.85 -24.41 -9.77
CA THR A 75 3.01 -23.58 -9.36
C THR A 75 2.58 -22.22 -8.82
N LEU A 76 1.60 -21.57 -9.47
CA LEU A 76 1.01 -20.30 -9.01
C LEU A 76 0.34 -20.45 -7.65
N THR A 77 -0.40 -21.52 -7.43
CA THR A 77 -1.06 -21.79 -6.14
C THR A 77 -0.05 -21.96 -5.02
N GLN A 78 0.96 -22.82 -5.23
CA GLN A 78 2.03 -23.02 -4.26
C GLN A 78 2.80 -21.73 -3.97
N MET A 79 3.13 -20.97 -5.02
CA MET A 79 3.85 -19.70 -4.89
C MET A 79 3.03 -18.69 -4.08
N PHE A 80 1.69 -18.61 -4.28
CA PHE A 80 0.82 -17.73 -3.51
C PHE A 80 0.85 -18.05 -2.01
N ILE A 81 0.73 -19.35 -1.66
CA ILE A 81 0.75 -19.79 -0.26
C ILE A 81 2.12 -19.50 0.38
N ASN A 82 3.21 -19.86 -0.29
CA ASN A 82 4.55 -19.61 0.22
C ASN A 82 4.83 -18.11 0.40
N LEU A 83 4.50 -17.29 -0.60
CA LEU A 83 4.68 -15.85 -0.52
C LEU A 83 3.78 -15.21 0.55
N SER A 84 2.57 -15.72 0.77
CA SER A 84 1.72 -15.25 1.87
C SER A 84 2.39 -15.47 3.23
N THR A 85 3.03 -16.61 3.44
CA THR A 85 3.79 -16.89 4.67
C THR A 85 5.01 -15.98 4.79
N VAL A 86 5.77 -15.77 3.70
CA VAL A 86 6.93 -14.87 3.68
C VAL A 86 6.50 -13.43 3.98
N VAL A 87 5.42 -12.95 3.35
CA VAL A 87 4.91 -11.59 3.54
C VAL A 87 4.40 -11.39 4.97
N LEU A 88 3.70 -12.38 5.55
CA LEU A 88 3.28 -12.34 6.95
C LEU A 88 4.48 -12.30 7.91
N SER A 89 5.49 -13.13 7.68
CA SER A 89 6.71 -13.14 8.51
C SER A 89 7.47 -11.81 8.40
N PHE A 90 7.60 -11.28 7.20
CA PHE A 90 8.23 -9.97 6.96
C PHE A 90 7.42 -8.83 7.60
N GLY A 91 6.09 -8.87 7.49
CA GLY A 91 5.19 -7.92 8.15
C GLY A 91 5.31 -7.98 9.68
N GLY A 92 5.37 -9.18 10.26
CA GLY A 92 5.62 -9.38 11.69
C GLY A 92 6.99 -8.84 12.13
N PHE A 93 8.03 -9.02 11.31
CA PHE A 93 9.35 -8.45 11.54
C PHE A 93 9.33 -6.92 11.53
N LEU A 94 8.65 -6.30 10.56
CA LEU A 94 8.50 -4.84 10.51
C LEU A 94 7.67 -4.31 11.69
N PHE A 95 6.61 -5.00 12.07
CA PHE A 95 5.86 -4.67 13.28
C PHE A 95 6.77 -4.67 14.52
N ALA A 96 7.57 -5.72 14.69
CA ALA A 96 8.51 -5.82 15.81
C ALA A 96 9.54 -4.66 15.78
N ILE A 97 10.09 -4.32 14.61
CA ILE A 97 11.00 -3.17 14.46
C ILE A 97 10.33 -1.87 14.91
N VAL A 98 9.11 -1.59 14.44
CA VAL A 98 8.38 -0.37 14.82
C VAL A 98 8.12 -0.33 16.33
N VAL A 99 7.71 -1.46 16.92
CA VAL A 99 7.45 -1.56 18.37
C VAL A 99 8.73 -1.40 19.20
N ILE A 100 9.84 -1.98 18.78
CA ILE A 100 11.13 -1.82 19.47
C ILE A 100 11.63 -0.38 19.34
N ALA A 101 11.51 0.22 18.15
CA ALA A 101 11.96 1.57 17.87
C ALA A 101 10.96 2.66 18.29
N LYS A 102 9.80 2.32 18.86
CA LYS A 102 8.70 3.27 19.15
C LYS A 102 9.16 4.49 19.96
N GLY A 103 10.01 4.31 20.96
CA GLY A 103 10.53 5.42 21.79
C GLY A 103 11.45 6.35 20.99
N LEU A 104 12.30 5.79 20.12
CA LEU A 104 13.15 6.56 19.23
C LEU A 104 12.34 7.33 18.20
N LEU A 105 11.36 6.65 17.56
CA LEU A 105 10.47 7.26 16.56
C LEU A 105 9.59 8.34 17.19
N ALA A 106 9.05 8.09 18.38
CA ALA A 106 8.25 9.05 19.12
C ALA A 106 9.03 10.34 19.42
N LYS A 107 10.25 10.20 19.94
CA LYS A 107 11.16 11.32 20.21
C LYS A 107 11.56 12.05 18.92
N PHE A 108 11.86 11.31 17.85
CA PHE A 108 12.24 11.89 16.56
C PHE A 108 11.12 12.68 15.90
N LEU A 109 9.86 12.18 15.98
CA LEU A 109 8.69 12.82 15.37
C LEU A 109 7.95 13.79 16.31
N GLY A 110 8.43 13.96 17.57
CA GLY A 110 7.74 14.80 18.55
C GLY A 110 6.33 14.31 18.85
N ILE A 111 6.16 12.99 19.01
CA ILE A 111 4.88 12.34 19.32
C ILE A 111 4.95 11.83 20.77
N ASP A 112 4.11 12.39 21.66
CA ASP A 112 4.14 12.01 23.08
C ASP A 112 3.53 10.62 23.30
N ASP A 113 2.54 10.24 22.48
CA ASP A 113 1.83 8.99 22.65
C ASP A 113 2.50 7.83 21.91
N VAL A 114 3.32 7.09 22.63
CA VAL A 114 4.01 5.89 22.13
C VAL A 114 3.06 4.73 21.81
N THR A 115 1.82 4.74 22.34
CA THR A 115 0.83 3.67 22.10
C THR A 115 0.39 3.66 20.65
N LEU A 116 0.39 4.82 19.99
CA LEU A 116 0.05 4.97 18.58
C LEU A 116 0.91 4.07 17.67
N PHE A 117 2.18 3.83 18.05
CA PHE A 117 3.10 3.02 17.26
C PHE A 117 2.74 1.52 17.22
N TYR A 118 1.93 1.01 18.16
CA TYR A 118 1.41 -0.37 18.05
C TYR A 118 0.40 -0.46 16.90
N PHE A 119 -0.53 0.51 16.80
CA PHE A 119 -1.52 0.56 15.73
C PHE A 119 -0.88 0.83 14.36
N PHE A 120 0.04 1.79 14.32
CA PHE A 120 0.81 2.08 13.13
C PHE A 120 1.67 0.89 12.68
N GLY A 121 2.40 0.27 13.60
CA GLY A 121 3.23 -0.91 13.30
C GLY A 121 2.39 -2.09 12.81
N PHE A 122 1.24 -2.34 13.43
CA PHE A 122 0.32 -3.38 12.97
C PHE A 122 -0.19 -3.10 11.55
N PHE A 123 -0.59 -1.85 11.27
CA PHE A 123 -0.96 -1.44 9.91
C PHE A 123 0.18 -1.67 8.91
N VAL A 124 1.41 -1.23 9.23
CA VAL A 124 2.59 -1.48 8.40
C VAL A 124 2.78 -2.96 8.16
N GLY A 125 2.73 -3.78 9.22
CA GLY A 125 2.94 -5.22 9.16
C GLY A 125 1.97 -5.95 8.22
N VAL A 126 0.67 -5.61 8.30
CA VAL A 126 -0.34 -6.28 7.46
C VAL A 126 -0.45 -5.68 6.06
N SER A 127 -0.01 -4.45 5.83
CA SER A 127 -0.22 -3.70 4.57
C SER A 127 0.33 -4.41 3.33
N PHE A 128 1.39 -5.19 3.50
CA PHE A 128 2.04 -5.94 2.42
C PHE A 128 1.18 -7.10 1.87
N LEU A 129 0.19 -7.58 2.62
CA LEU A 129 -0.66 -8.70 2.20
C LEU A 129 -1.42 -8.41 0.92
N THR A 130 -1.92 -7.19 0.73
CA THR A 130 -2.70 -6.81 -0.46
C THR A 130 -1.88 -6.83 -1.75
N MET A 131 -0.54 -6.82 -1.65
CA MET A 131 0.34 -6.93 -2.80
C MET A 131 0.13 -8.24 -3.56
N LEU A 132 -0.12 -9.35 -2.86
CA LEU A 132 -0.25 -10.67 -3.48
C LEU A 132 -1.47 -10.78 -4.39
N PRO A 133 -2.72 -10.54 -3.91
CA PRO A 133 -3.89 -10.56 -4.80
C PRO A 133 -3.76 -9.54 -5.94
N ASN A 134 -3.19 -8.36 -5.66
CA ASN A 134 -2.97 -7.31 -6.66
C ASN A 134 -2.09 -7.83 -7.81
N ALA A 135 -0.91 -8.41 -7.49
CA ALA A 135 0.00 -8.97 -8.48
C ALA A 135 -0.62 -10.10 -9.30
N TYR A 136 -1.36 -10.98 -8.63
CA TYR A 136 -1.99 -12.13 -9.30
C TYR A 136 -3.12 -11.70 -10.24
N LEU A 137 -4.01 -10.80 -9.80
CA LEU A 137 -5.08 -10.28 -10.64
C LEU A 137 -4.54 -9.53 -11.87
N GLN A 138 -3.47 -8.75 -11.68
CA GLN A 138 -2.80 -8.02 -12.75
C GLN A 138 -2.04 -8.97 -13.69
N GLY A 139 -1.23 -9.87 -13.16
CA GLY A 139 -0.41 -10.81 -13.93
C GLY A 139 -1.23 -11.83 -14.72
N MET A 140 -2.36 -12.29 -14.17
CA MET A 140 -3.33 -13.14 -14.89
C MET A 140 -4.21 -12.37 -15.89
N LEU A 141 -3.96 -11.07 -16.11
CA LEU A 141 -4.72 -10.21 -17.02
C LEU A 141 -6.24 -10.15 -16.71
N ARG A 142 -6.61 -10.35 -15.43
CA ARG A 142 -8.01 -10.29 -14.96
C ARG A 142 -8.43 -8.84 -14.70
N PHE A 143 -8.41 -8.01 -15.71
CA PHE A 143 -8.56 -6.57 -15.65
C PHE A 143 -9.82 -6.08 -14.90
N ARG A 144 -10.95 -6.77 -15.05
CA ARG A 144 -12.20 -6.43 -14.34
C ARG A 144 -12.06 -6.64 -12.84
N SER A 145 -11.53 -7.82 -12.42
CA SER A 145 -11.29 -8.13 -11.01
C SER A 145 -10.21 -7.23 -10.41
N TYR A 146 -9.19 -6.89 -11.18
CA TYR A 146 -8.13 -5.97 -10.78
C TYR A 146 -8.68 -4.55 -10.54
N ALA A 147 -9.47 -4.01 -11.49
CA ALA A 147 -10.08 -2.69 -11.36
C ALA A 147 -11.02 -2.60 -10.15
N PHE A 148 -11.86 -3.63 -9.95
CA PHE A 148 -12.69 -3.75 -8.76
C PHE A 148 -11.86 -3.80 -7.49
N PHE A 149 -10.82 -4.65 -7.43
CA PHE A 149 -9.94 -4.81 -6.28
C PHE A 149 -9.24 -3.49 -5.91
N ALA A 150 -8.74 -2.75 -6.90
CA ALA A 150 -8.10 -1.45 -6.71
C ALA A 150 -9.05 -0.41 -6.09
N ALA A 151 -10.24 -0.27 -6.65
CA ALA A 151 -11.27 0.64 -6.13
C ALA A 151 -11.76 0.19 -4.74
N PHE A 152 -12.04 -1.11 -4.57
CA PHE A 152 -12.50 -1.69 -3.31
C PHE A 152 -11.49 -1.53 -2.17
N THR A 153 -10.19 -1.65 -2.46
CA THR A 153 -9.12 -1.42 -1.48
C THR A 153 -9.21 -0.03 -0.87
N GLN A 154 -9.37 0.99 -1.69
CA GLN A 154 -9.43 2.37 -1.19
C GLN A 154 -10.79 2.71 -0.58
N PHE A 155 -11.87 2.13 -1.09
CA PHE A 155 -13.20 2.24 -0.50
C PHE A 155 -13.26 1.65 0.91
N MET A 156 -12.72 0.45 1.13
CA MET A 156 -12.66 -0.17 2.45
C MET A 156 -11.76 0.62 3.40
N ARG A 157 -10.63 1.13 2.90
CA ARG A 157 -9.75 2.00 3.69
C ARG A 157 -10.47 3.26 4.14
N LEU A 158 -11.18 3.94 3.23
CA LEU A 158 -12.01 5.11 3.55
C LEU A 158 -13.08 4.74 4.59
N GLY A 159 -13.87 3.70 4.33
CA GLY A 159 -15.02 3.34 5.18
C GLY A 159 -14.60 2.97 6.60
N LEU A 160 -13.59 2.11 6.76
CA LEU A 160 -13.19 1.63 8.08
C LEU A 160 -12.37 2.67 8.86
N ALA A 161 -11.48 3.42 8.19
CA ALA A 161 -10.72 4.47 8.87
C ALA A 161 -11.62 5.66 9.26
N ALA A 162 -12.46 6.15 8.33
CA ALA A 162 -13.38 7.24 8.62
C ALA A 162 -14.42 6.81 9.66
N GLY A 163 -14.99 5.61 9.55
CA GLY A 163 -15.93 5.07 10.54
C GLY A 163 -15.33 5.00 11.94
N ALA A 164 -14.10 4.53 12.09
CA ALA A 164 -13.43 4.48 13.38
C ALA A 164 -13.16 5.87 13.97
N VAL A 165 -12.80 6.85 13.12
CA VAL A 165 -12.64 8.25 13.57
C VAL A 165 -13.98 8.84 14.01
N MET A 166 -15.06 8.60 13.28
CA MET A 166 -16.42 9.07 13.67
C MET A 166 -16.90 8.45 14.98
N LEU A 167 -16.44 7.25 15.33
CA LEU A 167 -16.68 6.60 16.62
C LEU A 167 -15.81 7.17 17.77
N GLY A 168 -14.95 8.15 17.48
CA GLY A 168 -14.14 8.83 18.50
C GLY A 168 -12.77 8.21 18.78
N PHE A 169 -12.33 7.21 17.97
CA PHE A 169 -11.03 6.56 18.19
C PHE A 169 -9.82 7.38 17.70
N GLY A 170 -10.02 8.58 17.12
CA GLY A 170 -8.93 9.47 16.69
C GLY A 170 -7.88 8.77 15.81
N LEU A 171 -6.59 9.04 16.06
CA LEU A 171 -5.48 8.43 15.31
C LEU A 171 -5.39 6.90 15.45
N TYR A 172 -5.77 6.35 16.57
CA TYR A 172 -5.83 4.89 16.74
C TYR A 172 -6.85 4.26 15.79
N GLY A 173 -8.01 4.93 15.64
CA GLY A 173 -9.05 4.54 14.69
C GLY A 173 -8.58 4.62 13.25
N VAL A 174 -7.78 5.63 12.89
CA VAL A 174 -7.21 5.73 11.54
C VAL A 174 -6.37 4.51 11.22
N PHE A 175 -5.32 4.23 12.01
CA PHE A 175 -4.40 3.13 11.71
C PHE A 175 -5.03 1.76 11.94
N GLY A 176 -5.88 1.60 12.98
CA GLY A 176 -6.64 0.39 13.23
C GLY A 176 -7.64 0.07 12.11
N GLY A 177 -8.39 1.08 11.66
CA GLY A 177 -9.32 0.96 10.53
C GLY A 177 -8.60 0.67 9.20
N MET A 178 -7.45 1.32 8.95
CA MET A 178 -6.61 1.01 7.80
C MET A 178 -6.09 -0.43 7.85
N ALA A 179 -5.64 -0.92 9.00
CA ALA A 179 -5.20 -2.30 9.18
C ALA A 179 -6.34 -3.30 8.94
N ALA A 180 -7.51 -3.04 9.54
CA ALA A 180 -8.70 -3.86 9.34
C ALA A 180 -9.11 -3.89 7.85
N SER A 181 -9.04 -2.76 7.15
CA SER A 181 -9.32 -2.69 5.71
C SER A 181 -8.40 -3.60 4.89
N VAL A 182 -7.12 -3.64 5.22
CA VAL A 182 -6.14 -4.53 4.56
C VAL A 182 -6.53 -6.00 4.71
N LEU A 183 -6.92 -6.42 5.91
CA LEU A 183 -7.33 -7.81 6.17
C LEU A 183 -8.57 -8.18 5.38
N VAL A 184 -9.61 -7.32 5.39
CA VAL A 184 -10.84 -7.53 4.61
C VAL A 184 -10.52 -7.62 3.12
N VAL A 185 -9.74 -6.67 2.60
CA VAL A 185 -9.34 -6.63 1.19
C VAL A 185 -8.53 -7.85 0.78
N TYR A 186 -7.60 -8.29 1.63
CA TYR A 186 -6.83 -9.51 1.38
C TYR A 186 -7.74 -10.74 1.26
N LEU A 187 -8.70 -10.91 2.17
CA LEU A 187 -9.68 -12.00 2.12
C LEU A 187 -10.50 -11.96 0.82
N VAL A 188 -11.00 -10.79 0.44
CA VAL A 188 -11.72 -10.61 -0.85
C VAL A 188 -10.81 -10.93 -2.03
N GLY A 189 -9.54 -10.52 -1.99
CA GLY A 189 -8.56 -10.85 -3.03
C GLY A 189 -8.35 -12.36 -3.18
N VAL A 190 -8.22 -13.08 -2.07
CA VAL A 190 -8.13 -14.56 -2.05
C VAL A 190 -9.40 -15.19 -2.65
N LEU A 191 -10.58 -14.69 -2.28
CA LEU A 191 -11.85 -15.19 -2.83
C LEU A 191 -11.96 -14.96 -4.34
N LEU A 192 -11.50 -13.81 -4.85
CA LEU A 192 -11.44 -13.53 -6.28
C LEU A 192 -10.51 -14.49 -7.05
N LEU A 193 -9.45 -14.96 -6.39
CA LEU A 193 -8.45 -15.86 -6.97
C LEU A 193 -8.81 -17.34 -6.82
N LYS A 194 -9.71 -17.70 -5.88
CA LYS A 194 -10.04 -19.08 -5.54
C LYS A 194 -10.34 -19.97 -6.76
N ARG A 195 -11.01 -19.43 -7.78
CA ARG A 195 -11.32 -20.16 -9.03
C ARG A 195 -10.13 -20.47 -9.92
N ASN A 196 -8.99 -19.82 -9.69
CA ASN A 196 -7.75 -20.00 -10.45
C ASN A 196 -6.74 -20.88 -9.70
N PHE A 197 -7.00 -21.15 -8.43
CA PHE A 197 -6.15 -22.04 -7.65
C PHE A 197 -6.47 -23.50 -8.01
N SER A 198 -5.42 -24.23 -8.24
CA SER A 198 -5.43 -25.64 -8.57
C SER A 198 -4.97 -26.47 -7.36
N LYS A 199 -4.80 -27.75 -7.53
CA LYS A 199 -4.29 -28.62 -6.46
C LYS A 199 -2.86 -28.19 -6.10
N PHE A 200 -2.56 -28.28 -4.81
CA PHE A 200 -1.23 -28.00 -4.30
C PHE A 200 -0.28 -29.13 -4.76
N GLU A 201 0.67 -28.79 -5.61
CA GLU A 201 1.73 -29.69 -6.04
C GLU A 201 3.09 -29.09 -5.68
N LYS A 202 3.95 -29.88 -5.05
CA LYS A 202 5.25 -29.41 -4.55
C LYS A 202 6.23 -29.28 -5.72
N THR A 203 6.47 -28.02 -6.13
CA THR A 203 7.43 -27.67 -7.22
C THR A 203 8.61 -26.91 -6.62
N ASP A 204 9.80 -27.08 -7.21
CA ASP A 204 10.95 -26.24 -6.83
C ASP A 204 10.76 -24.80 -7.34
N LEU A 205 10.58 -23.87 -6.41
CA LEU A 205 10.39 -22.46 -6.70
C LEU A 205 11.70 -21.65 -6.67
N GLY A 206 12.84 -22.27 -6.36
CA GLY A 206 14.11 -21.57 -6.13
C GLY A 206 14.59 -20.76 -7.33
N SER A 207 14.50 -21.32 -8.54
CA SER A 207 14.87 -20.63 -9.78
C SER A 207 13.99 -19.42 -10.09
N TYR A 208 12.69 -19.52 -9.83
CA TYR A 208 11.73 -18.42 -10.02
C TYR A 208 11.99 -17.27 -9.06
N TYR A 209 12.24 -17.55 -7.79
CA TYR A 209 12.56 -16.52 -6.79
C TYR A 209 13.88 -15.81 -7.09
N LYS A 210 14.89 -16.53 -7.57
CA LYS A 210 16.17 -15.92 -7.96
C LYS A 210 15.99 -14.89 -9.10
N GLY A 211 15.22 -15.24 -10.13
CA GLY A 211 14.90 -14.32 -11.24
C GLY A 211 14.09 -13.10 -10.77
N MET A 212 13.11 -13.32 -9.90
CA MET A 212 12.32 -12.24 -9.30
C MET A 212 13.18 -11.24 -8.50
N MET A 213 14.12 -11.75 -7.68
CA MET A 213 15.01 -10.92 -6.86
C MET A 213 15.98 -10.06 -7.69
N VAL A 214 16.51 -10.61 -8.79
CA VAL A 214 17.39 -9.85 -9.69
C VAL A 214 16.64 -8.66 -10.29
N PHE A 215 15.42 -8.87 -10.77
CA PHE A 215 14.61 -7.80 -11.34
C PHE A 215 14.15 -6.80 -10.27
N ALA A 216 13.76 -7.27 -9.08
CA ALA A 216 13.34 -6.41 -7.98
C ALA A 216 14.44 -5.42 -7.55
N ARG A 217 15.71 -5.83 -7.54
CA ARG A 217 16.83 -4.95 -7.18
C ARG A 217 16.94 -3.73 -8.10
N ALA A 218 16.82 -3.92 -9.42
CA ALA A 218 16.89 -2.82 -10.39
C ALA A 218 15.75 -1.80 -10.18
N VAL A 219 14.52 -2.29 -9.96
CA VAL A 219 13.34 -1.46 -9.70
C VAL A 219 13.49 -0.72 -8.37
N LEU A 220 14.02 -1.39 -7.33
CA LEU A 220 14.19 -0.84 -6.00
C LEU A 220 15.01 0.45 -6.00
N PHE A 221 16.15 0.49 -6.69
CA PHE A 221 17.02 1.66 -6.74
C PHE A 221 16.30 2.90 -7.28
N THR A 222 15.55 2.75 -8.37
CA THR A 222 14.78 3.85 -8.97
C THR A 222 13.67 4.33 -8.03
N GLN A 223 12.95 3.41 -7.42
CA GLN A 223 11.81 3.72 -6.55
C GLN A 223 12.23 4.36 -5.22
N VAL A 224 13.37 3.96 -4.64
CA VAL A 224 13.90 4.58 -3.41
C VAL A 224 14.09 6.07 -3.61
N GLY A 225 14.82 6.49 -4.66
CA GLY A 225 15.07 7.90 -4.93
C GLY A 225 13.79 8.72 -5.09
N MET A 226 12.86 8.23 -5.92
CA MET A 226 11.58 8.91 -6.18
C MET A 226 10.71 9.01 -4.91
N THR A 227 10.66 7.96 -4.10
CA THR A 227 9.83 7.96 -2.89
C THR A 227 10.40 8.85 -1.80
N LEU A 228 11.71 8.87 -1.63
CA LEU A 228 12.38 9.79 -0.69
C LEU A 228 12.10 11.23 -1.08
N LEU A 229 12.30 11.61 -2.34
CA LEU A 229 12.05 12.96 -2.83
C LEU A 229 10.60 13.44 -2.60
N ASN A 230 9.64 12.53 -2.63
CA ASN A 230 8.22 12.88 -2.47
C ASN A 230 7.69 12.83 -1.04
N ASN A 231 8.45 12.35 -0.06
CA ASN A 231 7.92 12.10 1.27
C ASN A 231 8.85 12.49 2.43
N VAL A 232 10.15 12.71 2.18
CA VAL A 232 11.12 13.03 3.24
C VAL A 232 10.86 14.40 3.84
N ASP A 233 10.38 15.35 3.03
CA ASP A 233 10.04 16.70 3.44
C ASP A 233 9.04 16.75 4.60
N VAL A 234 7.95 15.97 4.51
CA VAL A 234 6.93 15.89 5.56
C VAL A 234 7.51 15.36 6.88
N ILE A 235 8.41 14.38 6.80
CA ILE A 235 9.07 13.79 7.98
C ILE A 235 10.00 14.81 8.62
N LEU A 236 10.78 15.55 7.80
CA LEU A 236 11.70 16.58 8.30
C LEU A 236 10.95 17.75 8.92
N VAL A 237 9.86 18.21 8.30
CA VAL A 237 9.03 19.27 8.87
C VAL A 237 8.43 18.81 10.22
N LYS A 238 7.97 17.57 10.34
CA LYS A 238 7.46 17.05 11.62
C LYS A 238 8.56 16.92 12.68
N HIS A 239 9.82 16.72 12.27
CA HIS A 239 10.95 16.63 13.19
C HIS A 239 11.42 18.01 13.70
N PHE A 240 11.52 19.00 12.80
CA PHE A 240 12.17 20.30 13.11
C PHE A 240 11.18 21.39 13.55
N PHE A 241 9.89 21.24 13.25
CA PHE A 241 8.86 22.24 13.54
C PHE A 241 7.83 21.70 14.54
N ASP A 242 7.08 22.61 15.15
CA ASP A 242 5.98 22.28 16.04
C ASP A 242 4.85 21.51 15.33
N SER A 243 4.04 20.81 16.10
CA SER A 243 2.98 19.95 15.56
C SER A 243 1.93 20.68 14.73
N ASN A 244 1.63 21.95 15.05
CA ASN A 244 0.68 22.74 14.27
C ASN A 244 1.26 23.17 12.92
N SER A 245 2.50 23.65 12.88
CA SER A 245 3.20 23.98 11.62
C SER A 245 3.34 22.76 10.74
N ALA A 246 3.67 21.59 11.30
CA ALA A 246 3.73 20.33 10.57
C ALA A 246 2.35 19.94 10.00
N GLY A 247 1.27 20.16 10.73
CA GLY A 247 -0.10 19.92 10.26
C GLY A 247 -0.52 20.82 9.10
N ILE A 248 -0.20 22.12 9.18
CA ILE A 248 -0.45 23.08 8.08
C ILE A 248 0.35 22.67 6.82
N TYR A 249 1.65 22.35 7.00
CA TYR A 249 2.49 21.87 5.90
C TYR A 249 1.92 20.61 5.25
N ALA A 250 1.49 19.63 6.05
CA ALA A 250 0.85 18.40 5.57
C ALA A 250 -0.41 18.68 4.73
N GLY A 251 -1.22 19.67 5.13
CA GLY A 251 -2.37 20.15 4.36
C GLY A 251 -1.96 20.70 2.99
N MET A 252 -0.94 21.56 2.95
CA MET A 252 -0.41 22.12 1.69
C MET A 252 0.16 21.03 0.77
N VAL A 253 0.93 20.08 1.30
CA VAL A 253 1.44 18.93 0.54
C VAL A 253 0.31 18.08 -0.03
N THR A 254 -0.78 17.87 0.73
CA THR A 254 -1.94 17.12 0.25
C THR A 254 -2.58 17.78 -0.96
N ILE A 255 -2.74 19.11 -0.94
CA ILE A 255 -3.25 19.88 -2.09
C ILE A 255 -2.27 19.81 -3.27
N GLY A 256 -0.98 19.99 -3.02
CA GLY A 256 0.06 19.89 -4.06
C GLY A 256 0.11 18.53 -4.76
N LYS A 257 -0.08 17.45 -4.02
CA LYS A 257 -0.12 16.08 -4.58
C LYS A 257 -1.30 15.86 -5.54
N VAL A 258 -2.42 16.58 -5.39
CA VAL A 258 -3.55 16.53 -6.35
C VAL A 258 -3.11 17.01 -7.74
N LEU A 259 -2.37 18.12 -7.78
CA LEU A 259 -1.84 18.65 -9.04
C LEU A 259 -0.84 17.70 -9.68
N LEU A 260 0.02 17.07 -8.86
CA LEU A 260 0.99 16.08 -9.32
C LEU A 260 0.30 14.85 -9.93
N PHE A 261 -0.76 14.33 -9.28
CA PHE A 261 -1.52 13.19 -9.79
C PHE A 261 -2.28 13.55 -11.08
N GLY A 262 -2.83 14.76 -11.18
CA GLY A 262 -3.44 15.27 -12.40
C GLY A 262 -2.44 15.30 -13.56
N ALA A 263 -1.26 15.86 -13.34
CA ALA A 263 -0.19 15.93 -14.34
C ALA A 263 0.33 14.55 -14.75
N SER A 264 0.49 13.62 -13.81
CA SER A 264 0.96 12.25 -14.10
C SER A 264 -0.02 11.48 -14.99
N THR A 265 -1.32 11.68 -14.82
CA THR A 265 -2.36 11.07 -15.66
C THR A 265 -2.25 11.54 -17.11
N VAL A 266 -1.96 12.83 -17.33
CA VAL A 266 -1.70 13.38 -18.67
C VAL A 266 -0.44 12.75 -19.27
N GLY A 267 0.62 12.58 -18.48
CA GLY A 267 1.86 11.93 -18.91
C GLY A 267 1.65 10.51 -19.43
N VAL A 268 0.84 9.70 -18.72
CA VAL A 268 0.52 8.32 -19.15
C VAL A 268 -0.25 8.28 -20.48
N VAL A 269 -1.07 9.29 -20.75
CA VAL A 269 -1.84 9.37 -22.02
C VAL A 269 -0.96 9.87 -23.17
N MET A 270 0.03 10.73 -22.88
CA MET A 270 0.89 11.33 -23.92
C MET A 270 2.05 10.42 -24.36
N PHE A 271 2.42 9.43 -23.54
CA PHE A 271 3.51 8.48 -23.85
C PHE A 271 2.95 7.06 -23.81
N PRO A 272 2.30 6.60 -24.91
CA PRO A 272 1.77 5.25 -25.02
C PRO A 272 2.88 4.17 -25.10
#